data_794d6d179aa82a6ed24f69c9c4ca0ce7
#
_entry.id   794d6d179aa82a6ed24f69c9c4ca0ce7
#
_cell.length_a   1.000
_cell.length_b   1.000
_cell.length_c   1.000
_cell.angle_alpha   90.00
_cell.angle_beta   90.00
_cell.angle_gamma   90.00
#
_symmetry.space_group_name_H-M   'P 1'
#
loop_
_entity.id
_entity.type
_entity.pdbx_description
1 polymer ?
#
loop_
_entity_poly.entity_id
_entity_poly.type
_entity_poly.pdbx_seq_one_letter_code
_entity_poly.pdbx_strand_id
1 'polypeptide(L)'
;MIKMSKSNKERLLIVGAVIIYILLAVIFRSFYYNSLLDDYKLYGQSLKIHNDPKKFDYAIKTKVGGVLAEGKLSAETPISFEGKKYIFLEKITERYTMHTRTVTTTVNGKTTSRTEVYYTWDEIDRETKQSKKVSFLNKKFNTDYMAGMYEKHICTRSGGYKIRYQYNGYEDNQNVTIAGNTRTGKVEGIDGGYPMVYENSISDVIASKNPDSRLLLATGVFTVIYLVIALAIIGVILDSRRF
;
A
#
# COMPACT_ATOMS: atom_id res chain seq x y z
N MET A 1 0.88 27.73 50.72
CA MET A 1 0.33 27.25 49.46
C MET A 1 0.53 28.32 48.38
N ILE A 2 1.51 28.14 47.48
CA ILE A 2 1.89 29.17 46.48
C ILE A 2 0.81 29.22 45.41
N LYS A 3 0.09 30.33 45.32
CA LYS A 3 -0.97 30.56 44.34
C LYS A 3 -0.31 30.91 42.99
N MET A 4 -0.15 29.92 42.12
CA MET A 4 0.40 30.15 40.78
C MET A 4 -0.50 31.05 39.94
N SER A 5 0.10 31.99 39.20
CA SER A 5 -0.64 32.84 38.26
C SER A 5 -1.28 32.01 37.12
N LYS A 6 -2.36 32.52 36.53
CA LYS A 6 -3.06 31.85 35.42
C LYS A 6 -2.09 31.52 34.25
N SER A 7 -1.22 32.45 33.90
CA SER A 7 -0.19 32.29 32.86
C SER A 7 0.83 31.16 33.16
N ASN A 8 1.21 30.98 34.44
CA ASN A 8 2.15 29.91 34.82
C ASN A 8 1.49 28.53 34.80
N LYS A 9 0.19 28.42 35.10
CA LYS A 9 -0.56 27.16 34.96
C LYS A 9 -0.67 26.73 33.50
N GLU A 10 -0.96 27.66 32.58
CA GLU A 10 -1.04 27.38 31.13
C GLU A 10 0.31 26.92 30.57
N ARG A 11 1.41 27.59 30.98
CA ARG A 11 2.76 27.18 30.59
C ARG A 11 3.11 25.76 31.09
N LEU A 12 2.74 25.44 32.32
CA LEU A 12 2.96 24.11 32.91
C LEU A 12 2.18 23.02 32.15
N LEU A 13 0.93 23.32 31.79
CA LEU A 13 0.12 22.40 30.98
C LEU A 13 0.73 22.16 29.59
N ILE A 14 1.22 23.19 28.93
CA ILE A 14 1.88 23.07 27.64
C ILE A 14 3.16 22.21 27.75
N VAL A 15 4.00 22.49 28.74
CA VAL A 15 5.22 21.71 28.99
C VAL A 15 4.87 20.26 29.33
N GLY A 16 3.86 20.01 30.16
CA GLY A 16 3.38 18.68 30.48
C GLY A 16 2.89 17.92 29.22
N ALA A 17 2.10 18.57 28.38
CA ALA A 17 1.63 17.98 27.10
C ALA A 17 2.78 17.64 26.18
N VAL A 18 3.79 18.50 26.05
CA VAL A 18 4.97 18.24 25.24
C VAL A 18 5.78 17.04 25.77
N ILE A 19 5.96 16.93 27.09
CA ILE A 19 6.67 15.78 27.69
C ILE A 19 5.91 14.49 27.44
N ILE A 20 4.60 14.46 27.69
CA ILE A 20 3.75 13.29 27.43
C ILE A 20 3.85 12.88 25.95
N TYR A 21 3.81 13.86 25.06
CA TYR A 21 3.95 13.64 23.64
C TYR A 21 5.28 12.98 23.29
N ILE A 22 6.40 13.49 23.78
CA ILE A 22 7.73 12.92 23.54
C ILE A 22 7.79 11.47 24.03
N LEU A 23 7.26 11.19 25.21
CA LEU A 23 7.21 9.83 25.76
C LEU A 23 6.40 8.88 24.87
N LEU A 24 5.22 9.29 24.41
CA LEU A 24 4.38 8.52 23.51
C LEU A 24 5.07 8.29 22.16
N ALA A 25 5.75 9.28 21.62
CA ALA A 25 6.51 9.14 20.37
C ALA A 25 7.65 8.13 20.47
N VAL A 26 8.39 8.13 21.60
CA VAL A 26 9.47 7.15 21.86
C VAL A 26 8.91 5.73 22.00
N ILE A 27 7.82 5.56 22.76
CA ILE A 27 7.17 4.24 22.92
C ILE A 27 6.65 3.73 21.58
N PHE A 28 5.95 4.56 20.82
CA PHE A 28 5.43 4.20 19.51
C PHE A 28 6.56 3.82 18.52
N ARG A 29 7.63 4.63 18.49
CA ARG A 29 8.80 4.36 17.66
C ARG A 29 9.42 3.01 18.00
N SER A 30 9.60 2.68 19.28
CA SER A 30 10.18 1.41 19.72
C SER A 30 9.29 0.23 19.33
N PHE A 31 7.98 0.34 19.55
CA PHE A 31 7.02 -0.70 19.18
C PHE A 31 6.99 -0.93 17.66
N TYR A 32 6.93 0.16 16.90
CA TYR A 32 6.91 0.09 15.43
C TYR A 32 8.21 -0.49 14.87
N TYR A 33 9.36 -0.08 15.42
CA TYR A 33 10.67 -0.63 15.02
C TYR A 33 10.76 -2.14 15.27
N ASN A 34 10.31 -2.61 16.42
CA ASN A 34 10.33 -4.04 16.74
C ASN A 34 9.44 -4.85 15.78
N SER A 35 8.26 -4.35 15.45
CA SER A 35 7.38 -4.97 14.47
C SER A 35 8.04 -5.07 13.08
N LEU A 36 8.70 -3.99 12.62
CA LEU A 36 9.45 -3.99 11.36
C LEU A 36 10.64 -4.94 11.39
N LEU A 37 11.32 -5.05 12.54
CA LEU A 37 12.46 -5.95 12.74
C LEU A 37 12.03 -7.41 12.68
N ASP A 38 10.87 -7.75 13.21
CA ASP A 38 10.32 -9.10 13.17
C ASP A 38 9.97 -9.50 11.72
N ASP A 39 9.34 -8.61 10.95
CA ASP A 39 9.13 -8.79 9.52
C ASP A 39 10.46 -9.02 8.79
N TYR A 40 11.45 -8.17 9.02
CA TYR A 40 12.75 -8.26 8.37
C TYR A 40 13.45 -9.60 8.67
N LYS A 41 13.41 -10.04 9.94
CA LYS A 41 13.94 -11.34 10.35
C LYS A 41 13.22 -12.49 9.67
N LEU A 42 11.87 -12.43 9.62
CA LEU A 42 11.03 -13.45 9.01
C LEU A 42 11.39 -13.66 7.52
N TYR A 43 11.53 -12.58 6.77
CA TYR A 43 11.94 -12.63 5.37
C TYR A 43 13.42 -13.02 5.21
N GLY A 44 14.32 -12.48 6.05
CA GLY A 44 15.76 -12.76 6.00
C GLY A 44 16.12 -14.22 6.30
N GLN A 45 15.38 -14.86 7.23
CA GLN A 45 15.55 -16.25 7.63
C GLN A 45 14.85 -17.26 6.73
N SER A 46 13.98 -16.80 5.82
CA SER A 46 13.28 -17.66 4.88
C SER A 46 14.23 -18.38 3.94
N LEU A 47 13.89 -19.60 3.56
CA LEU A 47 14.65 -20.40 2.59
C LEU A 47 14.63 -19.71 1.22
N LYS A 48 15.82 -19.40 0.70
CA LYS A 48 15.98 -18.73 -0.60
C LYS A 48 16.10 -19.78 -1.71
N ILE A 49 15.24 -19.66 -2.73
CA ILE A 49 15.14 -20.60 -3.84
C ILE A 49 15.22 -19.79 -5.15
N HIS A 50 16.30 -19.98 -5.91
CA HIS A 50 16.54 -19.30 -7.17
C HIS A 50 16.22 -20.22 -8.33
N ASN A 51 15.04 -20.09 -8.93
CA ASN A 51 14.56 -20.83 -10.10
C ASN A 51 14.78 -22.34 -10.03
N ASP A 52 14.60 -22.94 -8.86
CA ASP A 52 14.80 -24.38 -8.61
C ASP A 52 13.49 -25.08 -8.22
N PRO A 53 12.77 -25.70 -9.18
CA PRO A 53 11.52 -26.41 -8.92
C PRO A 53 11.66 -27.59 -7.95
N LYS A 54 12.84 -28.27 -7.94
CA LYS A 54 13.07 -29.42 -7.05
C LYS A 54 13.21 -28.97 -5.61
N LYS A 55 13.97 -27.90 -5.38
CA LYS A 55 14.15 -27.29 -4.07
C LYS A 55 12.83 -26.71 -3.54
N PHE A 56 12.01 -26.12 -4.43
CA PHE A 56 10.69 -25.61 -4.07
C PHE A 56 9.75 -26.75 -3.67
N ASP A 57 9.69 -27.83 -4.45
CA ASP A 57 8.89 -29.02 -4.11
C ASP A 57 9.35 -29.67 -2.79
N TYR A 58 10.67 -29.76 -2.57
CA TYR A 58 11.23 -30.22 -1.31
C TYR A 58 10.78 -29.34 -0.14
N ALA A 59 10.86 -28.02 -0.26
CA ALA A 59 10.45 -27.10 0.79
C ALA A 59 8.98 -27.29 1.19
N ILE A 60 8.10 -27.51 0.22
CA ILE A 60 6.66 -27.78 0.46
C ILE A 60 6.47 -29.14 1.18
N LYS A 61 7.14 -30.20 0.70
CA LYS A 61 7.03 -31.56 1.25
C LYS A 61 7.57 -31.69 2.68
N THR A 62 8.67 -31.00 2.95
CA THR A 62 9.34 -31.03 4.26
C THR A 62 8.84 -29.96 5.23
N LYS A 63 7.91 -29.11 4.78
CA LYS A 63 7.28 -28.08 5.61
C LYS A 63 8.30 -27.15 6.32
N VAL A 64 9.30 -26.69 5.57
CA VAL A 64 10.43 -25.92 6.12
C VAL A 64 10.05 -24.58 6.77
N GLY A 65 8.87 -24.06 6.49
CA GLY A 65 8.42 -22.75 6.98
C GLY A 65 8.53 -21.66 5.93
N GLY A 66 9.13 -20.51 6.27
CA GLY A 66 9.24 -19.37 5.36
C GLY A 66 10.08 -19.68 4.13
N VAL A 67 9.59 -19.32 2.96
CA VAL A 67 10.28 -19.45 1.66
C VAL A 67 10.19 -18.16 0.87
N LEU A 68 11.29 -17.79 0.21
CA LEU A 68 11.36 -16.79 -0.83
C LEU A 68 11.85 -17.46 -2.11
N ALA A 69 10.97 -17.62 -3.07
CA ALA A 69 11.26 -18.35 -4.30
C ALA A 69 11.19 -17.43 -5.51
N GLU A 70 12.27 -17.34 -6.27
CA GLU A 70 12.32 -16.68 -7.57
C GLU A 70 12.00 -17.67 -8.67
N GLY A 71 11.23 -17.20 -9.66
CA GLY A 71 10.91 -18.00 -10.82
C GLY A 71 9.96 -17.30 -11.77
N LYS A 72 9.63 -17.99 -12.84
CA LYS A 72 8.71 -17.50 -13.86
C LYS A 72 7.27 -17.82 -13.46
N LEU A 73 6.42 -16.81 -13.40
CA LEU A 73 4.98 -16.93 -13.17
C LEU A 73 4.27 -16.93 -14.53
N SER A 74 3.49 -17.95 -14.82
CA SER A 74 2.81 -18.11 -16.10
C SER A 74 1.35 -18.51 -15.92
N ALA A 75 0.45 -17.91 -16.71
CA ALA A 75 -0.95 -18.29 -16.75
C ALA A 75 -1.14 -19.65 -17.43
N GLU A 76 -2.04 -20.51 -16.92
CA GLU A 76 -2.45 -21.72 -17.66
C GLU A 76 -3.28 -21.37 -18.90
N THR A 77 -4.13 -20.35 -18.80
CA THR A 77 -4.95 -19.83 -19.89
C THR A 77 -4.75 -18.33 -20.00
N PRO A 78 -3.66 -17.87 -20.66
CA PRO A 78 -3.38 -16.46 -20.77
C PRO A 78 -4.40 -15.73 -21.63
N ILE A 79 -4.69 -14.49 -21.26
CA ILE A 79 -5.55 -13.58 -22.03
C ILE A 79 -4.69 -12.85 -23.06
N SER A 80 -5.05 -12.96 -24.34
CA SER A 80 -4.34 -12.26 -25.41
C SER A 80 -4.95 -10.87 -25.62
N PHE A 81 -4.08 -9.85 -25.63
CA PHE A 81 -4.46 -8.48 -25.96
C PHE A 81 -3.26 -7.76 -26.60
N GLU A 82 -3.47 -7.14 -27.77
CA GLU A 82 -2.44 -6.40 -28.54
C GLU A 82 -1.13 -7.19 -28.77
N GLY A 83 -1.24 -8.49 -29.07
CA GLY A 83 -0.08 -9.33 -29.33
C GLY A 83 0.69 -9.78 -28.08
N LYS A 84 0.31 -9.30 -26.90
CA LYS A 84 0.84 -9.73 -25.60
C LYS A 84 -0.11 -10.67 -24.87
N LYS A 85 0.43 -11.36 -23.86
CA LYS A 85 -0.32 -12.27 -23.00
C LYS A 85 -0.35 -11.74 -21.57
N TYR A 86 -1.50 -11.93 -20.92
CA TYR A 86 -1.76 -11.42 -19.57
C TYR A 86 -2.35 -12.51 -18.67
N ILE A 87 -2.00 -12.50 -17.41
CA ILE A 87 -2.64 -13.31 -16.36
C ILE A 87 -4.00 -12.71 -16.04
N PHE A 88 -4.07 -11.39 -15.99
CA PHE A 88 -5.23 -10.58 -15.68
C PHE A 88 -5.33 -9.42 -16.68
N LEU A 89 -6.54 -9.12 -17.14
CA LEU A 89 -6.83 -7.99 -18.02
C LEU A 89 -8.17 -7.35 -17.60
N GLU A 90 -8.14 -6.06 -17.39
CA GLU A 90 -9.29 -5.23 -17.06
C GLU A 90 -9.50 -4.19 -18.17
N LYS A 91 -10.76 -4.00 -18.54
CA LYS A 91 -11.20 -2.92 -19.41
C LYS A 91 -12.18 -2.04 -18.64
N ILE A 92 -11.82 -0.80 -18.40
CA ILE A 92 -12.65 0.22 -17.76
C ILE A 92 -13.23 1.11 -18.87
N THR A 93 -14.55 1.23 -18.92
CA THR A 93 -15.26 2.16 -19.83
C THR A 93 -15.58 3.42 -19.07
N GLU A 94 -15.09 4.56 -19.54
CA GLU A 94 -15.32 5.86 -18.92
C GLU A 94 -16.06 6.79 -19.86
N ARG A 95 -16.89 7.64 -19.27
CA ARG A 95 -17.62 8.71 -19.97
C ARG A 95 -17.19 10.08 -19.47
N TYR A 96 -16.94 11.00 -20.38
CA TYR A 96 -16.68 12.40 -20.05
C TYR A 96 -17.97 13.11 -19.65
N THR A 97 -18.15 13.33 -18.35
CA THR A 97 -19.40 13.80 -17.74
C THR A 97 -19.22 15.17 -17.13
N MET A 98 -20.26 15.99 -17.23
CA MET A 98 -20.34 17.30 -16.61
C MET A 98 -20.84 17.16 -15.17
N HIS A 99 -20.15 17.80 -14.25
CA HIS A 99 -20.50 17.89 -12.83
C HIS A 99 -20.63 19.35 -12.41
N THR A 100 -21.37 19.57 -11.34
CA THR A 100 -21.46 20.88 -10.70
C THR A 100 -21.11 20.77 -9.23
N ARG A 101 -20.41 21.78 -8.70
CA ARG A 101 -20.18 21.91 -7.26
C ARG A 101 -20.47 23.33 -6.80
N THR A 102 -20.97 23.46 -5.58
CA THR A 102 -21.14 24.77 -4.95
C THR A 102 -19.86 25.11 -4.17
N VAL A 103 -19.22 26.20 -4.54
CA VAL A 103 -18.05 26.75 -3.83
C VAL A 103 -18.52 27.93 -2.99
N THR A 104 -18.32 27.83 -1.69
CA THR A 104 -18.67 28.88 -0.72
C THR A 104 -17.39 29.57 -0.24
N THR A 105 -17.33 30.88 -0.40
CA THR A 105 -16.22 31.71 0.07
C THR A 105 -16.73 32.71 1.07
N THR A 106 -16.07 32.79 2.23
CA THR A 106 -16.36 33.79 3.26
C THR A 106 -15.23 34.80 3.31
N VAL A 107 -15.55 36.07 3.04
CA VAL A 107 -14.60 37.18 3.12
C VAL A 107 -15.23 38.27 4.00
N ASN A 108 -14.50 38.70 5.03
CA ASN A 108 -14.96 39.72 5.99
C ASN A 108 -16.36 39.43 6.58
N GLY A 109 -16.62 38.15 6.92
CA GLY A 109 -17.91 37.72 7.50
C GLY A 109 -19.07 37.63 6.51
N LYS A 110 -18.89 37.98 5.23
CA LYS A 110 -19.87 37.78 4.18
C LYS A 110 -19.60 36.49 3.43
N THR A 111 -20.59 35.64 3.41
CA THR A 111 -20.52 34.34 2.69
C THR A 111 -21.19 34.47 1.34
N THR A 112 -20.47 34.15 0.28
CA THR A 112 -20.95 34.06 -1.09
C THR A 112 -20.81 32.64 -1.60
N SER A 113 -21.83 32.13 -2.27
CA SER A 113 -21.81 30.81 -2.91
C SER A 113 -21.92 30.97 -4.42
N ARG A 114 -21.09 30.22 -5.15
CA ARG A 114 -21.17 30.15 -6.62
C ARG A 114 -21.17 28.69 -7.05
N THR A 115 -21.88 28.41 -8.14
CA THR A 115 -21.84 27.09 -8.79
C THR A 115 -20.70 27.07 -9.80
N GLU A 116 -19.79 26.09 -9.66
CA GLU A 116 -18.74 25.80 -10.63
C GLU A 116 -19.10 24.55 -11.41
N VAL A 117 -18.88 24.59 -12.71
CA VAL A 117 -19.01 23.44 -13.62
C VAL A 117 -17.62 22.88 -13.85
N TYR A 118 -17.48 21.55 -13.73
CA TYR A 118 -16.25 20.83 -14.07
C TYR A 118 -16.59 19.54 -14.81
N TYR A 119 -15.59 18.94 -15.43
CA TYR A 119 -15.75 17.72 -16.21
C TYR A 119 -14.75 16.68 -15.73
N THR A 120 -15.21 15.43 -15.61
CA THR A 120 -14.38 14.29 -15.27
C THR A 120 -14.67 13.11 -16.18
N TRP A 121 -13.72 12.20 -16.25
CA TRP A 121 -13.95 10.89 -16.83
C TRP A 121 -14.49 10.00 -15.72
N ASP A 122 -15.75 9.58 -15.85
CA ASP A 122 -16.42 8.74 -14.86
C ASP A 122 -16.51 7.33 -15.36
N GLU A 123 -16.13 6.38 -14.54
CA GLU A 123 -16.32 4.96 -14.83
C GLU A 123 -17.80 4.63 -14.94
N ILE A 124 -18.19 3.99 -16.04
CA ILE A 124 -19.57 3.57 -16.30
C ILE A 124 -19.69 2.06 -16.45
N ASP A 125 -18.58 1.36 -16.73
CA ASP A 125 -18.54 -0.10 -16.86
C ASP A 125 -17.13 -0.63 -16.64
N ARG A 126 -17.03 -1.88 -16.14
CA ARG A 126 -15.79 -2.59 -15.88
C ARG A 126 -15.90 -4.06 -16.26
N GLU A 127 -15.11 -4.48 -17.20
CA GLU A 127 -14.99 -5.87 -17.64
C GLU A 127 -13.63 -6.42 -17.18
N THR A 128 -13.64 -7.55 -16.48
CA THR A 128 -12.42 -8.22 -16.01
C THR A 128 -12.33 -9.62 -16.57
N LYS A 129 -11.15 -9.99 -17.05
CA LYS A 129 -10.80 -11.35 -17.46
C LYS A 129 -9.56 -11.79 -16.69
N GLN A 130 -9.56 -13.03 -16.18
CA GLN A 130 -8.46 -13.56 -15.38
C GLN A 130 -8.24 -15.04 -15.69
N SER A 131 -6.99 -15.46 -15.76
CA SER A 131 -6.63 -16.88 -15.73
C SER A 131 -6.96 -17.45 -14.35
N LYS A 132 -7.73 -18.52 -14.28
CA LYS A 132 -8.09 -19.17 -13.00
C LYS A 132 -6.88 -19.75 -12.28
N LYS A 133 -5.85 -20.16 -13.02
CA LYS A 133 -4.65 -20.78 -12.48
C LYS A 133 -3.40 -20.22 -13.11
N VAL A 134 -2.36 -20.13 -12.29
CA VAL A 134 -1.00 -19.80 -12.68
C VAL A 134 -0.06 -20.93 -12.33
N SER A 135 1.00 -21.08 -13.08
CA SER A 135 2.09 -22.01 -12.86
C SER A 135 3.33 -21.27 -12.40
N PHE A 136 3.97 -21.76 -11.34
CA PHE A 136 5.21 -21.24 -10.81
C PHE A 136 6.07 -22.40 -10.30
N LEU A 137 7.32 -22.51 -10.75
CA LEU A 137 8.26 -23.58 -10.38
C LEU A 137 7.60 -24.98 -10.42
N ASN A 138 6.91 -25.27 -11.51
CA ASN A 138 6.17 -26.53 -11.76
C ASN A 138 5.03 -26.82 -10.77
N LYS A 139 4.58 -25.83 -9.99
CA LYS A 139 3.39 -25.90 -9.14
C LYS A 139 2.30 -25.01 -9.69
N LYS A 140 1.05 -25.42 -9.50
CA LYS A 140 -0.14 -24.69 -9.92
C LYS A 140 -0.79 -24.03 -8.71
N PHE A 141 -1.12 -22.75 -8.88
CA PHE A 141 -1.80 -21.95 -7.86
C PHE A 141 -3.11 -21.41 -8.46
N ASN A 142 -4.13 -21.28 -7.63
CA ASN A 142 -5.30 -20.52 -8.00
C ASN A 142 -4.94 -19.02 -7.91
N THR A 143 -5.22 -18.29 -8.97
CA THR A 143 -4.88 -16.86 -9.08
C THR A 143 -5.55 -16.03 -7.98
N ASP A 144 -6.78 -16.39 -7.58
CA ASP A 144 -7.53 -15.68 -6.51
C ASP A 144 -6.86 -15.78 -5.12
N TYR A 145 -5.98 -16.77 -4.95
CA TYR A 145 -5.25 -16.99 -3.69
C TYR A 145 -3.81 -16.49 -3.74
N MET A 146 -3.49 -15.55 -4.63
CA MET A 146 -2.19 -14.91 -4.73
C MET A 146 -2.36 -13.39 -4.55
N ALA A 147 -1.58 -12.80 -3.67
CA ALA A 147 -1.57 -11.35 -3.43
C ALA A 147 -0.36 -10.71 -4.12
N GLY A 148 -0.40 -9.40 -4.34
CA GLY A 148 0.73 -8.62 -4.88
C GLY A 148 0.83 -8.58 -6.41
N MET A 149 -0.09 -9.20 -7.13
CA MET A 149 -0.21 -9.00 -8.57
C MET A 149 -1.04 -7.74 -8.83
N TYR A 150 -0.36 -6.61 -8.99
CA TYR A 150 -1.02 -5.33 -9.25
C TYR A 150 -1.12 -5.09 -10.75
N GLU A 151 -2.33 -4.71 -11.20
CA GLU A 151 -2.57 -4.29 -12.56
C GLU A 151 -1.80 -3.02 -12.90
N LYS A 152 -1.19 -3.01 -14.09
CA LYS A 152 -0.51 -1.84 -14.66
C LYS A 152 -1.32 -1.32 -15.83
N HIS A 153 -1.33 0.00 -15.98
CA HIS A 153 -1.94 0.62 -17.14
C HIS A 153 -1.22 0.16 -18.43
N ILE A 154 -2.00 -0.35 -19.38
CA ILE A 154 -1.51 -0.82 -20.68
C ILE A 154 -1.68 0.28 -21.73
N CYS A 155 -2.93 0.71 -21.95
CA CYS A 155 -3.24 1.76 -22.91
C CYS A 155 -4.63 2.38 -22.62
N THR A 156 -4.85 3.55 -23.21
CA THR A 156 -6.16 4.19 -23.28
C THR A 156 -6.57 4.36 -24.73
N ARG A 157 -7.80 3.96 -25.09
CA ARG A 157 -8.35 4.06 -26.43
C ARG A 157 -9.59 4.91 -26.45
N SER A 158 -9.80 5.66 -27.56
CA SER A 158 -11.04 6.37 -27.79
C SER A 158 -12.17 5.37 -28.10
N GLY A 159 -13.31 5.54 -27.45
CA GLY A 159 -14.56 4.80 -27.71
C GLY A 159 -15.56 5.62 -28.52
N GLY A 160 -15.15 6.78 -29.07
CA GLY A 160 -16.00 7.72 -29.77
C GLY A 160 -16.32 8.98 -28.95
N TYR A 161 -17.44 9.66 -29.22
CA TYR A 161 -17.81 10.91 -28.56
C TYR A 161 -17.97 10.71 -27.03
N LYS A 162 -17.12 11.39 -26.29
CA LYS A 162 -17.13 11.37 -24.81
C LYS A 162 -17.01 9.98 -24.15
N ILE A 163 -16.46 8.99 -24.86
CA ILE A 163 -16.19 7.65 -24.33
C ILE A 163 -14.72 7.33 -24.51
N ARG A 164 -14.09 6.72 -23.51
CA ARG A 164 -12.77 6.11 -23.60
C ARG A 164 -12.73 4.79 -22.87
N TYR A 165 -11.79 3.94 -23.29
CA TYR A 165 -11.51 2.66 -22.69
C TYR A 165 -10.10 2.71 -22.09
N GLN A 166 -9.97 2.42 -20.80
CA GLN A 166 -8.68 2.16 -20.17
C GLN A 166 -8.49 0.66 -20.05
N TYR A 167 -7.30 0.20 -20.42
CA TYR A 167 -6.91 -1.20 -20.28
C TYR A 167 -5.79 -1.29 -19.26
N ASN A 168 -6.02 -2.10 -18.22
CA ASN A 168 -5.04 -2.43 -17.19
C ASN A 168 -4.82 -3.94 -17.18
N GLY A 169 -3.64 -4.39 -16.76
CA GLY A 169 -3.39 -5.82 -16.70
C GLY A 169 -2.10 -6.18 -15.98
N TYR A 170 -1.96 -7.48 -15.73
CA TYR A 170 -0.74 -8.09 -15.23
C TYR A 170 -0.20 -9.03 -16.32
N GLU A 171 1.00 -8.73 -16.84
CA GLU A 171 1.60 -9.48 -17.95
C GLU A 171 1.91 -10.92 -17.55
N ASP A 172 1.73 -11.83 -18.50
CA ASP A 172 2.12 -13.23 -18.38
C ASP A 172 3.64 -13.41 -18.48
N ASN A 173 4.15 -14.54 -17.98
CA ASN A 173 5.56 -14.91 -18.06
C ASN A 173 6.53 -13.94 -17.37
N GLN A 174 6.10 -13.25 -16.30
CA GLN A 174 6.94 -12.38 -15.51
C GLN A 174 7.87 -13.19 -14.59
N ASN A 175 9.11 -12.71 -14.43
CA ASN A 175 10.00 -13.19 -13.38
C ASN A 175 9.58 -12.51 -12.06
N VAL A 176 9.26 -13.33 -11.08
CA VAL A 176 8.74 -12.86 -9.79
C VAL A 176 9.40 -13.58 -8.62
N THR A 177 9.34 -12.98 -7.45
CA THR A 177 9.63 -13.64 -6.17
C THR A 177 8.31 -13.90 -5.46
N ILE A 178 8.04 -15.15 -5.11
CA ILE A 178 6.92 -15.51 -4.23
C ILE A 178 7.44 -15.64 -2.79
N ALA A 179 6.85 -14.86 -1.89
CA ALA A 179 7.05 -14.99 -0.46
C ALA A 179 5.91 -15.81 0.16
N GLY A 180 6.25 -16.92 0.78
CA GLY A 180 5.28 -17.83 1.35
C GLY A 180 5.79 -18.61 2.55
N ASN A 181 4.86 -19.35 3.16
CA ASN A 181 5.10 -20.28 4.26
C ASN A 181 4.62 -21.67 3.88
N THR A 182 5.43 -22.69 4.11
CA THR A 182 5.15 -24.07 3.70
C THR A 182 4.83 -25.00 4.87
N ARG A 183 4.66 -24.51 6.09
CA ARG A 183 4.42 -25.33 7.31
C ARG A 183 3.21 -26.25 7.23
N THR A 184 2.20 -25.88 6.49
CA THR A 184 0.98 -26.68 6.29
C THR A 184 1.12 -27.73 5.19
N GLY A 185 2.24 -27.72 4.43
CA GLY A 185 2.40 -28.54 3.22
C GLY A 185 1.75 -27.91 1.98
N LYS A 186 1.30 -26.66 2.11
CA LYS A 186 0.85 -25.78 1.03
C LYS A 186 1.68 -24.51 1.08
N VAL A 187 1.60 -23.68 0.06
CA VAL A 187 2.22 -22.35 0.09
C VAL A 187 1.14 -21.35 0.50
N GLU A 188 1.28 -20.82 1.69
CA GLU A 188 0.44 -19.76 2.26
C GLU A 188 1.24 -18.46 2.39
N GLY A 189 0.65 -17.36 2.83
CA GLY A 189 1.40 -16.13 3.10
C GLY A 189 2.46 -16.32 4.18
N ILE A 190 3.56 -15.58 4.10
CA ILE A 190 4.68 -15.72 5.02
C ILE A 190 4.30 -15.33 6.46
N ASP A 191 3.39 -14.39 6.59
CA ASP A 191 2.77 -13.88 7.82
C ASP A 191 1.34 -14.39 8.04
N GLY A 192 0.90 -15.34 7.21
CA GLY A 192 -0.47 -15.83 7.11
C GLY A 192 -1.21 -15.27 5.89
N GLY A 193 -2.37 -15.86 5.55
CA GLY A 193 -3.15 -15.46 4.38
C GLY A 193 -2.58 -16.02 3.06
N TYR A 194 -2.58 -15.20 2.01
CA TYR A 194 -2.17 -15.60 0.67
C TYR A 194 -0.68 -15.35 0.40
N PRO A 195 0.00 -16.22 -0.38
CA PRO A 195 1.37 -15.96 -0.79
C PRO A 195 1.47 -14.66 -1.57
N MET A 196 2.51 -13.87 -1.27
CA MET A 196 2.73 -12.57 -1.85
C MET A 196 3.67 -12.66 -3.05
N VAL A 197 3.26 -12.10 -4.17
CA VAL A 197 4.04 -11.99 -5.40
C VAL A 197 4.74 -10.63 -5.45
N TYR A 198 6.04 -10.64 -5.69
CA TYR A 198 6.87 -9.45 -5.87
C TYR A 198 7.53 -9.51 -7.24
N GLU A 199 7.55 -8.39 -7.97
CA GLU A 199 8.26 -8.29 -9.27
C GLU A 199 9.77 -8.05 -9.11
N ASN A 200 10.28 -8.08 -7.90
CA ASN A 200 11.66 -7.81 -7.52
C ASN A 200 12.40 -9.09 -7.17
N SER A 201 13.73 -9.05 -7.19
CA SER A 201 14.58 -10.14 -6.73
C SER A 201 14.41 -10.45 -5.23
N ILE A 202 14.80 -11.64 -4.79
CA ILE A 202 14.79 -12.01 -3.36
C ILE A 202 15.57 -10.98 -2.53
N SER A 203 16.73 -10.51 -3.01
CA SER A 203 17.53 -9.50 -2.32
C SER A 203 16.80 -8.18 -2.14
N ASP A 204 16.10 -7.71 -3.19
CA ASP A 204 15.34 -6.47 -3.15
C ASP A 204 14.11 -6.59 -2.25
N VAL A 205 13.44 -7.75 -2.28
CA VAL A 205 12.31 -8.04 -1.36
C VAL A 205 12.77 -7.96 0.09
N ILE A 206 13.91 -8.60 0.44
CA ILE A 206 14.45 -8.52 1.81
C ILE A 206 14.87 -7.08 2.14
N ALA A 207 15.56 -6.38 1.23
CA ALA A 207 15.96 -4.99 1.43
C ALA A 207 14.77 -4.05 1.65
N SER A 208 13.65 -4.29 0.96
CA SER A 208 12.41 -3.52 1.14
C SER A 208 11.77 -3.68 2.53
N LYS A 209 12.13 -4.73 3.26
CA LYS A 209 11.69 -4.97 4.64
C LYS A 209 12.63 -4.38 5.69
N ASN A 210 13.76 -3.79 5.28
CA ASN A 210 14.73 -3.19 6.21
C ASN A 210 14.04 -2.16 7.12
N PRO A 211 14.10 -2.36 8.46
CA PRO A 211 13.43 -1.49 9.42
C PRO A 211 13.95 -0.05 9.39
N ASP A 212 15.23 0.17 9.10
CA ASP A 212 15.82 1.50 9.15
C ASP A 212 15.27 2.43 8.08
N SER A 213 15.13 1.95 6.83
CA SER A 213 14.55 2.73 5.73
C SER A 213 13.07 3.02 5.94
N ARG A 214 12.32 2.04 6.44
CA ARG A 214 10.89 2.18 6.74
C ARG A 214 10.65 3.10 7.93
N LEU A 215 11.47 3.00 8.97
CA LEU A 215 11.40 3.85 10.15
C LEU A 215 11.68 5.32 9.81
N LEU A 216 12.66 5.58 8.93
CA LEU A 216 12.98 6.92 8.47
C LEU A 216 11.76 7.58 7.80
N LEU A 217 11.11 6.87 6.90
CA LEU A 217 9.93 7.34 6.18
C LEU A 217 8.74 7.59 7.15
N ALA A 218 8.46 6.63 8.03
CA ALA A 218 7.41 6.77 9.04
C ALA A 218 7.69 7.94 9.98
N THR A 219 8.93 8.10 10.46
CA THR A 219 9.34 9.21 11.33
C THR A 219 9.11 10.56 10.64
N GLY A 220 9.42 10.67 9.34
CA GLY A 220 9.16 11.88 8.54
C GLY A 220 7.67 12.24 8.50
N VAL A 221 6.81 11.28 8.17
CA VAL A 221 5.35 11.47 8.12
C VAL A 221 4.80 11.89 9.49
N PHE A 222 5.19 11.19 10.55
CA PHE A 222 4.76 11.53 11.90
C PHE A 222 5.21 12.93 12.33
N THR A 223 6.44 13.33 11.99
CA THR A 223 6.94 14.68 12.30
C THR A 223 6.06 15.76 11.65
N VAL A 224 5.65 15.58 10.40
CA VAL A 224 4.76 16.52 9.70
C VAL A 224 3.39 16.58 10.37
N ILE A 225 2.77 15.44 10.69
CA ILE A 225 1.47 15.38 11.38
C ILE A 225 1.55 16.14 12.71
N TYR A 226 2.61 15.95 13.46
CA TYR A 226 2.79 16.59 14.75
C TYR A 226 3.01 18.10 14.66
N LEU A 227 3.76 18.55 13.66
CA LEU A 227 3.89 19.98 13.40
C LEU A 227 2.54 20.63 13.15
N VAL A 228 1.69 19.99 12.34
CA VAL A 228 0.33 20.48 12.06
C VAL A 228 -0.52 20.55 13.34
N ILE A 229 -0.49 19.49 14.16
CA ILE A 229 -1.24 19.47 15.44
C ILE A 229 -0.72 20.55 16.40
N ALA A 230 0.59 20.70 16.53
CA ALA A 230 1.20 21.71 17.38
C ALA A 230 0.83 23.14 16.95
N LEU A 231 0.86 23.41 15.64
CA LEU A 231 0.45 24.69 15.07
C LEU A 231 -1.05 24.97 15.32
N ALA A 232 -1.91 23.96 15.20
CA ALA A 232 -3.33 24.07 15.49
C ALA A 232 -3.57 24.42 16.99
N ILE A 233 -2.89 23.72 17.90
CA ILE A 233 -2.98 24.01 19.35
C ILE A 233 -2.50 25.43 19.67
N ILE A 234 -1.37 25.85 19.11
CA ILE A 234 -0.85 27.20 19.27
C ILE A 234 -1.86 28.23 18.74
N GLY A 235 -2.47 27.97 17.58
CA GLY A 235 -3.51 28.82 17.00
C GLY A 235 -4.69 29.02 17.94
N VAL A 236 -5.22 27.93 18.51
CA VAL A 236 -6.34 27.97 19.47
C VAL A 236 -5.95 28.76 20.73
N ILE A 237 -4.73 28.56 21.25
CA ILE A 237 -4.26 29.30 22.46
C ILE A 237 -4.11 30.80 22.16
N LEU A 238 -3.62 31.16 20.99
CA LEU A 238 -3.47 32.56 20.58
C LEU A 238 -4.82 33.23 20.36
N ASP A 239 -5.78 32.53 19.78
CA ASP A 239 -7.14 33.04 19.54
C ASP A 239 -7.90 33.24 20.85
N SER A 240 -7.78 32.29 21.79
CA SER A 240 -8.36 32.42 23.15
C SER A 240 -7.81 33.60 24.00
N ARG A 241 -6.73 34.23 23.56
CA ARG A 241 -6.14 35.42 24.21
C ARG A 241 -6.66 36.74 23.62
N ARG A 242 -7.41 36.71 22.54
CA ARG A 242 -7.97 37.89 21.88
C ARG A 242 -9.34 38.29 22.44
N PHE A 243 -9.89 37.46 23.30
CA PHE A 243 -11.12 37.70 24.09
C PHE A 243 -10.75 37.65 25.58
#